data_879497739a10af47f8de6b33d5e439cb
#
_entry.id   879497739a10af47f8de6b33d5e439cb
#
_cell.length_a   1.000
_cell.length_b   1.000
_cell.length_c   1.000
_cell.angle_alpha   90.00
_cell.angle_beta   90.00
_cell.angle_gamma   90.00
#
_symmetry.space_group_name_H-M   'P 1'
#
loop_
_entity.id
_entity.type
_entity.pdbx_description
1 polymer ?
#
loop_
_entity_poly.entity_id
_entity_poly.type
_entity_poly.pdbx_seq_one_letter_code
_entity_poly.pdbx_strand_id
1 'polypeptide(L)'
;MIRLFAFTVSVLIFAATSQAQERPPIFQQMFKDYGFESFGQIEKIRYTFNIEGLLSRTWEWEPKTDLITYEGKDKDGAPVKLTYPRSQLSSQSDLVKNEIDPAFSNDNYWLLFVLRVSWDGSATITDEGMQKLPLGNGSAQRVVVKYPSEGGYAPGDTWELYVGGDHRIQEFVYHGGGSGTQKRPKLLVATWAEYKKAGPLLISTDHRGTADGTPARVFLSDVSVKVTGSDSWMNAQ
;
A
#
# COMPACT_ATOMS: atom_id res chain seq x y z
N MET A 1 47.18 -51.88 22.87
CA MET A 1 45.76 -51.98 22.53
C MET A 1 45.14 -50.65 22.86
N ILE A 2 44.97 -49.74 21.83
CA ILE A 2 44.37 -48.41 21.98
C ILE A 2 42.97 -48.52 21.38
N ARG A 3 41.93 -48.33 22.20
CA ARG A 3 40.54 -48.29 21.75
C ARG A 3 40.18 -46.85 21.35
N LEU A 4 39.94 -46.61 20.05
CA LEU A 4 39.31 -45.37 19.53
C LEU A 4 37.81 -45.42 19.83
N PHE A 5 37.33 -44.43 20.56
CA PHE A 5 35.89 -44.13 20.67
C PHE A 5 35.53 -43.11 19.58
N ALA A 6 34.70 -43.51 18.62
CA ALA A 6 34.10 -42.61 17.64
C ALA A 6 32.86 -41.96 18.26
N PHE A 7 32.88 -40.65 18.43
CA PHE A 7 31.71 -39.85 18.82
C PHE A 7 30.97 -39.43 17.53
N THR A 8 29.80 -39.99 17.31
CA THR A 8 28.89 -39.55 16.25
C THR A 8 28.09 -38.36 16.75
N VAL A 9 28.37 -37.16 16.24
CA VAL A 9 27.57 -35.96 16.48
C VAL A 9 26.41 -35.95 15.49
N SER A 10 25.20 -36.23 15.97
CA SER A 10 23.97 -36.07 15.19
C SER A 10 23.58 -34.60 15.16
N VAL A 11 23.75 -33.93 14.02
CA VAL A 11 23.26 -32.58 13.78
C VAL A 11 21.77 -32.66 13.43
N LEU A 12 20.91 -32.28 14.37
CA LEU A 12 19.49 -32.09 14.14
C LEU A 12 19.28 -30.73 13.38
N ILE A 13 19.08 -30.84 12.09
CA ILE A 13 18.69 -29.68 11.27
C ILE A 13 17.18 -29.41 11.54
N PHE A 14 16.88 -28.42 12.36
CA PHE A 14 15.54 -27.86 12.45
C PHE A 14 15.28 -27.06 11.17
N ALA A 15 14.56 -27.65 10.23
CA ALA A 15 13.95 -26.90 9.12
C ALA A 15 12.82 -26.06 9.72
N ALA A 16 13.09 -24.78 9.96
CA ALA A 16 12.04 -23.81 10.24
C ALA A 16 11.21 -23.66 8.97
N THR A 17 10.08 -24.36 8.88
CA THR A 17 9.06 -24.08 7.88
C THR A 17 8.47 -22.72 8.22
N SER A 18 8.83 -21.70 7.46
CA SER A 18 8.10 -20.42 7.46
C SER A 18 6.68 -20.74 6.97
N GLN A 19 5.75 -20.95 7.90
CA GLN A 19 4.34 -20.98 7.57
C GLN A 19 3.97 -19.55 7.14
N ALA A 20 3.63 -19.37 5.87
CA ALA A 20 2.98 -18.16 5.42
C ALA A 20 1.76 -17.96 6.33
N GLN A 21 1.69 -16.83 7.03
CA GLN A 21 0.60 -16.55 7.96
C GLN A 21 -0.71 -16.57 7.18
N GLU A 22 -1.65 -17.42 7.60
CA GLU A 22 -2.96 -17.52 6.99
C GLU A 22 -3.71 -16.19 7.17
N ARG A 23 -4.13 -15.58 6.08
CA ARG A 23 -4.84 -14.30 6.10
C ARG A 23 -6.29 -14.50 6.52
N PRO A 24 -6.85 -13.61 7.35
CA PRO A 24 -8.26 -13.70 7.76
C PRO A 24 -9.20 -13.78 6.54
N PRO A 25 -10.30 -14.56 6.60
CA PRO A 25 -11.25 -14.72 5.48
C PRO A 25 -11.77 -13.39 4.93
N ILE A 26 -12.08 -12.42 5.80
CA ILE A 26 -12.53 -11.08 5.39
C ILE A 26 -11.47 -10.39 4.52
N PHE A 27 -10.18 -10.50 4.86
CA PHE A 27 -9.13 -9.88 4.06
C PHE A 27 -8.94 -10.58 2.72
N GLN A 28 -9.11 -11.90 2.67
CA GLN A 28 -9.10 -12.65 1.41
C GLN A 28 -10.25 -12.21 0.49
N GLN A 29 -11.43 -11.94 1.07
CA GLN A 29 -12.56 -11.45 0.29
C GLN A 29 -12.34 -10.01 -0.20
N MET A 30 -11.85 -9.10 0.66
CA MET A 30 -11.45 -7.75 0.25
C MET A 30 -10.49 -7.79 -0.94
N PHE A 31 -9.45 -8.59 -0.85
CA PHE A 31 -8.43 -8.78 -1.86
C PHE A 31 -9.02 -9.15 -3.24
N LYS A 32 -10.00 -10.04 -3.25
CA LYS A 32 -10.72 -10.44 -4.44
C LYS A 32 -11.60 -9.29 -4.98
N ASP A 33 -12.38 -8.65 -4.10
CA ASP A 33 -13.32 -7.59 -4.48
C ASP A 33 -12.63 -6.33 -4.98
N TYR A 34 -11.38 -6.06 -4.53
CA TYR A 34 -10.55 -4.95 -5.00
C TYR A 34 -9.84 -5.25 -6.35
N GLY A 35 -10.01 -6.44 -6.93
CA GLY A 35 -9.59 -6.77 -8.28
C GLY A 35 -8.23 -7.44 -8.40
N PHE A 36 -7.72 -8.05 -7.33
CA PHE A 36 -6.41 -8.71 -7.36
C PHE A 36 -6.30 -9.77 -8.48
N GLU A 37 -7.29 -10.64 -8.60
CA GLU A 37 -7.26 -11.74 -9.59
C GLU A 37 -7.13 -11.22 -11.02
N SER A 38 -7.59 -9.99 -11.27
CA SER A 38 -7.56 -9.34 -12.58
C SER A 38 -6.39 -8.37 -12.75
N PHE A 39 -5.57 -8.15 -11.70
CA PHE A 39 -4.48 -7.17 -11.76
C PHE A 39 -3.46 -7.47 -12.85
N GLY A 40 -3.20 -8.74 -13.16
CA GLY A 40 -2.33 -9.16 -14.26
C GLY A 40 -2.76 -8.68 -15.66
N GLN A 41 -4.02 -8.23 -15.81
CA GLN A 41 -4.53 -7.66 -17.06
C GLN A 41 -4.18 -6.17 -17.21
N ILE A 42 -3.73 -5.50 -16.13
CA ILE A 42 -3.40 -4.08 -16.16
C ILE A 42 -2.10 -3.87 -16.93
N GLU A 43 -2.15 -3.01 -17.93
CA GLU A 43 -0.97 -2.54 -18.67
C GLU A 43 -0.44 -1.24 -18.09
N LYS A 44 -1.36 -0.29 -17.82
CA LYS A 44 -1.01 1.03 -17.28
C LYS A 44 -2.05 1.48 -16.28
N ILE A 45 -1.58 2.20 -15.27
CA ILE A 45 -2.41 2.94 -14.33
C ILE A 45 -1.95 4.39 -14.35
N ARG A 46 -2.91 5.32 -14.48
CA ARG A 46 -2.67 6.76 -14.32
C ARG A 46 -3.53 7.28 -13.18
N TYR A 47 -2.97 8.15 -12.37
CA TYR A 47 -3.68 8.83 -11.29
C TYR A 47 -2.95 10.08 -10.83
N THR A 48 -3.68 11.00 -10.20
CA THR A 48 -3.12 12.15 -9.49
C THR A 48 -3.39 11.98 -8.00
N PHE A 49 -2.32 11.92 -7.21
CA PHE A 49 -2.37 11.91 -5.76
C PHE A 49 -2.33 13.33 -5.23
N ASN A 50 -3.24 13.65 -4.32
CA ASN A 50 -3.37 14.99 -3.76
C ASN A 50 -3.42 14.94 -2.23
N ILE A 51 -2.70 15.86 -1.60
CA ILE A 51 -2.95 16.27 -0.21
C ILE A 51 -3.47 17.70 -0.28
N GLU A 52 -4.69 17.91 0.20
CA GLU A 52 -5.41 19.18 0.06
C GLU A 52 -4.60 20.35 0.60
N GLY A 53 -4.41 21.40 -0.23
CA GLY A 53 -3.64 22.59 0.12
C GLY A 53 -2.12 22.41 0.22
N LEU A 54 -1.58 21.19 0.00
CA LEU A 54 -0.15 20.91 0.20
C LEU A 54 0.56 20.45 -1.08
N LEU A 55 0.06 19.43 -1.76
CA LEU A 55 0.73 18.88 -2.94
C LEU A 55 -0.22 18.17 -3.90
N SER A 56 0.24 18.05 -5.15
CA SER A 56 -0.38 17.26 -6.21
C SER A 56 0.73 16.60 -7.03
N ARG A 57 0.60 15.30 -7.29
CA ARG A 57 1.58 14.50 -8.06
C ARG A 57 0.84 13.58 -9.00
N THR A 58 1.19 13.62 -10.29
CA THR A 58 0.60 12.76 -11.31
C THR A 58 1.57 11.63 -11.67
N TRP A 59 1.03 10.43 -11.71
CA TRP A 59 1.75 9.21 -11.96
C TRP A 59 1.14 8.48 -13.16
N GLU A 60 2.01 7.89 -13.99
CA GLU A 60 1.65 6.79 -14.88
C GLU A 60 2.61 5.63 -14.57
N TRP A 61 2.04 4.47 -14.27
CA TRP A 61 2.79 3.26 -13.95
C TRP A 61 2.43 2.14 -14.89
N GLU A 62 3.44 1.46 -15.42
CA GLU A 62 3.32 0.23 -16.19
C GLU A 62 3.74 -0.95 -15.31
N PRO A 63 2.80 -1.69 -14.66
CA PRO A 63 3.17 -2.73 -13.69
C PRO A 63 4.03 -3.86 -14.26
N LYS A 64 3.86 -4.20 -15.54
CA LYS A 64 4.57 -5.31 -16.18
C LYS A 64 6.05 -5.00 -16.47
N THR A 65 6.37 -3.76 -16.76
CA THR A 65 7.73 -3.29 -17.06
C THR A 65 8.37 -2.54 -15.91
N ASP A 66 7.56 -2.24 -14.88
CA ASP A 66 7.90 -1.39 -13.74
C ASP A 66 8.44 -0.01 -14.16
N LEU A 67 7.89 0.51 -15.28
CA LEU A 67 8.19 1.84 -15.79
C LEU A 67 7.27 2.86 -15.12
N ILE A 68 7.86 3.91 -14.56
CA ILE A 68 7.13 4.96 -13.84
C ILE A 68 7.38 6.30 -14.52
N THR A 69 6.32 7.02 -14.83
CA THR A 69 6.36 8.41 -15.24
C THR A 69 5.80 9.28 -14.12
N TYR A 70 6.55 10.30 -13.75
CA TYR A 70 6.21 11.29 -12.74
C TYR A 70 6.02 12.67 -13.38
N GLU A 71 5.01 13.38 -12.93
CA GLU A 71 4.81 14.80 -13.19
C GLU A 71 4.36 15.50 -11.91
N GLY A 72 5.13 16.50 -11.46
CA GLY A 72 4.88 17.20 -10.21
C GLY A 72 5.96 18.24 -9.91
N LYS A 73 6.30 18.37 -8.64
CA LYS A 73 7.37 19.26 -8.17
C LYS A 73 8.37 18.47 -7.33
N ASP A 74 9.61 18.93 -7.31
CA ASP A 74 10.61 18.47 -6.35
C ASP A 74 10.40 19.14 -4.97
N LYS A 75 11.26 18.81 -4.01
CA LYS A 75 11.23 19.39 -2.66
C LYS A 75 11.44 20.92 -2.62
N ASP A 76 12.07 21.49 -3.65
CA ASP A 76 12.37 22.91 -3.77
C ASP A 76 11.26 23.65 -4.54
N GLY A 77 10.21 22.93 -4.99
CA GLY A 77 9.06 23.46 -5.70
C GLY A 77 9.24 23.60 -7.21
N ALA A 78 10.38 23.17 -7.76
CA ALA A 78 10.63 23.22 -9.20
C ALA A 78 9.81 22.12 -9.93
N PRO A 79 9.26 22.41 -11.12
CA PRO A 79 8.51 21.43 -11.88
C PRO A 79 9.43 20.31 -12.37
N VAL A 80 8.96 19.08 -12.21
CA VAL A 80 9.68 17.87 -12.64
C VAL A 80 8.74 17.00 -13.47
N LYS A 81 9.25 16.57 -14.64
CA LYS A 81 8.63 15.53 -15.45
C LYS A 81 9.72 14.57 -15.90
N LEU A 82 9.60 13.31 -15.50
CA LEU A 82 10.59 12.28 -15.84
C LEU A 82 9.95 10.89 -15.90
N THR A 83 10.66 9.98 -16.55
CA THR A 83 10.30 8.56 -16.63
C THR A 83 11.51 7.73 -16.22
N TYR A 84 11.30 6.71 -15.40
CA TYR A 84 12.37 5.81 -14.96
C TYR A 84 11.90 4.36 -14.82
N PRO A 85 12.75 3.38 -15.15
CA PRO A 85 12.50 1.97 -14.84
C PRO A 85 12.86 1.72 -13.36
N ARG A 86 11.87 1.38 -12.53
CA ARG A 86 12.07 1.14 -11.11
C ARG A 86 12.94 -0.09 -10.83
N SER A 87 12.91 -1.08 -11.74
CA SER A 87 13.81 -2.24 -11.71
C SER A 87 15.30 -1.85 -11.76
N GLN A 88 15.62 -0.63 -12.18
CA GLN A 88 16.98 -0.07 -12.22
C GLN A 88 17.17 1.12 -11.28
N LEU A 89 16.46 1.12 -10.14
CA LEU A 89 16.45 2.24 -9.19
C LEU A 89 17.86 2.61 -8.70
N SER A 90 18.72 1.62 -8.45
CA SER A 90 20.11 1.86 -7.98
C SER A 90 20.94 2.73 -8.91
N SER A 91 20.66 2.70 -10.22
CA SER A 91 21.38 3.48 -11.25
C SER A 91 20.73 4.85 -11.55
N GLN A 92 19.59 5.16 -10.93
CA GLN A 92 18.90 6.42 -11.14
C GLN A 92 19.58 7.58 -10.39
N SER A 93 19.18 8.81 -10.73
CA SER A 93 19.64 10.02 -10.04
C SER A 93 19.25 10.04 -8.57
N ASP A 94 19.93 10.85 -7.77
CA ASP A 94 19.60 11.03 -6.36
C ASP A 94 18.20 11.60 -6.15
N LEU A 95 17.72 12.46 -7.04
CA LEU A 95 16.34 12.94 -7.06
C LEU A 95 15.35 11.77 -7.15
N VAL A 96 15.56 10.85 -8.10
CA VAL A 96 14.69 9.68 -8.25
C VAL A 96 14.77 8.78 -7.03
N LYS A 97 15.97 8.42 -6.58
CA LYS A 97 16.17 7.48 -5.46
C LYS A 97 15.63 7.99 -4.12
N ASN A 98 15.82 9.29 -3.83
CA ASN A 98 15.60 9.83 -2.51
C ASN A 98 14.29 10.62 -2.37
N GLU A 99 13.66 11.03 -3.49
CA GLU A 99 12.46 11.85 -3.48
C GLU A 99 11.32 11.21 -4.28
N ILE A 100 11.55 10.90 -5.56
CA ILE A 100 10.47 10.49 -6.47
C ILE A 100 9.99 9.05 -6.20
N ASP A 101 10.89 8.07 -6.11
CA ASP A 101 10.49 6.67 -5.88
C ASP A 101 9.87 6.43 -4.50
N PRO A 102 10.38 7.04 -3.40
CA PRO A 102 9.69 7.02 -2.12
C PRO A 102 8.29 7.64 -2.16
N ALA A 103 8.12 8.75 -2.92
CA ALA A 103 6.82 9.38 -3.13
C ALA A 103 5.87 8.48 -3.93
N PHE A 104 6.37 7.86 -5.02
CA PHE A 104 5.60 6.86 -5.78
C PHE A 104 5.14 5.71 -4.90
N SER A 105 6.04 5.16 -4.08
CA SER A 105 5.71 4.06 -3.18
C SER A 105 4.60 4.43 -2.20
N ASN A 106 4.64 5.63 -1.62
CA ASN A 106 3.60 6.14 -0.74
C ASN A 106 2.27 6.34 -1.46
N ASP A 107 2.29 7.04 -2.61
CA ASP A 107 1.06 7.41 -3.33
C ASP A 107 0.38 6.19 -3.96
N ASN A 108 1.17 5.24 -4.46
CA ASN A 108 0.68 3.96 -4.96
C ASN A 108 0.09 3.09 -3.85
N TYR A 109 0.61 3.22 -2.62
CA TYR A 109 0.04 2.57 -1.46
C TYR A 109 -1.39 3.05 -1.16
N TRP A 110 -1.64 4.35 -1.24
CA TRP A 110 -2.99 4.91 -1.11
C TRP A 110 -3.95 4.43 -2.22
N LEU A 111 -3.44 4.37 -3.46
CA LEU A 111 -4.23 3.92 -4.60
C LEU A 111 -4.66 2.45 -4.49
N LEU A 112 -3.72 1.58 -4.10
CA LEU A 112 -3.86 0.12 -4.18
C LEU A 112 -3.67 -0.58 -2.81
N PHE A 113 -4.07 0.04 -1.71
CA PHE A 113 -3.77 -0.38 -0.36
C PHE A 113 -3.94 -1.90 -0.14
N VAL A 114 -5.14 -2.44 -0.39
CA VAL A 114 -5.44 -3.85 -0.16
C VAL A 114 -4.54 -4.77 -0.99
N LEU A 115 -4.27 -4.40 -2.24
CA LEU A 115 -3.38 -5.15 -3.13
C LEU A 115 -1.92 -5.06 -2.66
N ARG A 116 -1.47 -3.88 -2.26
CA ARG A 116 -0.10 -3.65 -1.76
C ARG A 116 0.19 -4.48 -0.50
N VAL A 117 -0.73 -4.46 0.47
CA VAL A 117 -0.66 -5.31 1.66
C VAL A 117 -0.63 -6.80 1.29
N SER A 118 -1.35 -7.16 0.25
CA SER A 118 -1.41 -8.55 -0.22
C SER A 118 -0.12 -9.01 -0.89
N TRP A 119 0.58 -8.13 -1.59
CA TRP A 119 1.89 -8.44 -2.19
C TRP A 119 3.03 -8.42 -1.17
N ASP A 120 2.86 -7.67 -0.08
CA ASP A 120 3.84 -7.58 0.99
C ASP A 120 3.62 -8.71 2.00
N GLY A 121 4.45 -9.76 1.91
CA GLY A 121 4.40 -10.90 2.83
C GLY A 121 4.92 -10.61 4.24
N SER A 122 5.45 -9.39 4.50
CA SER A 122 6.01 -9.03 5.81
C SER A 122 4.96 -8.58 6.82
N ALA A 123 3.81 -8.09 6.35
CA ALA A 123 2.76 -7.60 7.22
C ALA A 123 1.99 -8.73 7.90
N THR A 124 1.77 -8.59 9.21
CA THR A 124 0.82 -9.41 9.97
C THR A 124 -0.58 -8.84 9.83
N ILE A 125 -1.57 -9.70 9.49
CA ILE A 125 -2.96 -9.28 9.32
C ILE A 125 -3.81 -10.07 10.30
N THR A 126 -4.58 -9.36 11.14
CA THR A 126 -5.49 -9.95 12.12
C THR A 126 -6.91 -9.40 11.95
N ASP A 127 -7.89 -10.24 12.23
CA ASP A 127 -9.30 -9.86 12.33
C ASP A 127 -9.66 -9.78 13.83
N GLU A 128 -10.07 -8.61 14.26
CA GLU A 128 -10.40 -8.34 15.66
C GLU A 128 -11.92 -8.24 15.91
N GLY A 129 -12.72 -8.68 14.93
CA GLY A 129 -14.18 -8.71 15.03
C GLY A 129 -14.82 -7.33 14.94
N MET A 130 -16.10 -7.28 15.30
CA MET A 130 -16.91 -6.05 15.25
C MET A 130 -16.43 -5.04 16.28
N GLN A 131 -16.08 -3.83 15.82
CA GLN A 131 -15.64 -2.71 16.65
C GLN A 131 -16.39 -1.44 16.26
N LYS A 132 -16.47 -0.49 17.21
CA LYS A 132 -17.08 0.82 16.97
C LYS A 132 -16.25 1.61 15.96
N LEU A 133 -16.90 2.29 15.03
CA LEU A 133 -16.24 3.19 14.08
C LEU A 133 -15.54 4.35 14.80
N PRO A 134 -14.30 4.73 14.42
CA PRO A 134 -13.55 5.80 15.08
C PRO A 134 -14.10 7.20 14.83
N LEU A 135 -14.74 7.45 13.68
CA LEU A 135 -15.29 8.76 13.32
C LEU A 135 -16.83 8.75 13.32
N GLY A 136 -17.43 7.66 12.90
CA GLY A 136 -18.86 7.56 12.66
C GLY A 136 -19.64 6.95 13.83
N ASN A 137 -20.96 6.88 13.64
CA ASN A 137 -21.84 6.09 14.49
C ASN A 137 -22.05 4.72 13.84
N GLY A 138 -21.82 3.66 14.59
CA GLY A 138 -21.98 2.29 14.10
C GLY A 138 -20.79 1.42 14.42
N SER A 139 -20.78 0.24 13.81
CA SER A 139 -19.71 -0.74 14.00
C SER A 139 -19.36 -1.39 12.67
N ALA A 140 -18.11 -1.74 12.51
CA ALA A 140 -17.58 -2.47 11.36
C ALA A 140 -16.56 -3.51 11.83
N GLN A 141 -16.18 -4.42 10.97
CA GLN A 141 -15.18 -5.42 11.28
C GLN A 141 -13.79 -4.80 11.24
N ARG A 142 -13.09 -4.84 12.38
CA ARG A 142 -11.74 -4.27 12.49
C ARG A 142 -10.72 -5.28 12.02
N VAL A 143 -10.01 -4.95 10.95
CA VAL A 143 -8.87 -5.69 10.43
C VAL A 143 -7.61 -4.90 10.69
N VAL A 144 -6.63 -5.48 11.38
CA VAL A 144 -5.37 -4.80 11.71
C VAL A 144 -4.26 -5.33 10.82
N VAL A 145 -3.55 -4.41 10.17
CA VAL A 145 -2.35 -4.67 9.37
C VAL A 145 -1.16 -4.06 10.10
N LYS A 146 -0.21 -4.88 10.51
CA LYS A 146 0.96 -4.45 11.26
C LYS A 146 2.25 -4.85 10.54
N TYR A 147 3.10 -3.86 10.31
CA TYR A 147 4.43 -4.05 9.71
C TYR A 147 5.50 -4.31 10.77
N PRO A 148 6.56 -5.08 10.43
CA PRO A 148 7.73 -5.24 11.29
C PRO A 148 8.37 -3.88 11.60
N SER A 149 9.05 -3.78 12.74
CA SER A 149 9.76 -2.56 13.16
C SER A 149 10.97 -2.21 12.29
N GLU A 150 11.42 -3.14 11.45
CA GLU A 150 12.60 -2.98 10.61
C GLU A 150 12.30 -3.45 9.17
N GLY A 151 12.97 -2.80 8.21
CA GLY A 151 12.87 -3.13 6.78
C GLY A 151 11.64 -2.55 6.09
N GLY A 152 11.62 -2.65 4.75
CA GLY A 152 10.52 -2.17 3.91
C GLY A 152 10.35 -0.66 3.88
N TYR A 153 9.21 -0.21 3.35
CA TYR A 153 8.84 1.21 3.25
C TYR A 153 8.01 1.74 4.41
N ALA A 154 7.50 0.85 5.27
CA ALA A 154 6.56 1.16 6.34
C ALA A 154 6.96 0.54 7.69
N PRO A 155 8.24 0.67 8.14
CA PRO A 155 8.71 -0.02 9.34
C PRO A 155 7.95 0.44 10.58
N GLY A 156 7.33 -0.54 11.28
CA GLY A 156 6.57 -0.34 12.51
C GLY A 156 5.18 0.27 12.31
N ASP A 157 4.77 0.57 11.08
CA ASP A 157 3.45 1.13 10.80
C ASP A 157 2.34 0.12 11.17
N THR A 158 1.24 0.63 11.70
CA THR A 158 0.04 -0.16 11.98
C THR A 158 -1.18 0.54 11.38
N TRP A 159 -2.02 -0.24 10.70
CA TRP A 159 -3.28 0.21 10.14
C TRP A 159 -4.43 -0.59 10.75
N GLU A 160 -5.42 0.10 11.28
CA GLU A 160 -6.68 -0.46 11.72
C GLU A 160 -7.73 -0.11 10.67
N LEU A 161 -8.23 -1.10 9.97
CA LEU A 161 -9.19 -0.94 8.89
C LEU A 161 -10.57 -1.33 9.42
N TYR A 162 -11.55 -0.48 9.27
CA TYR A 162 -12.93 -0.74 9.65
C TYR A 162 -13.72 -1.10 8.39
N VAL A 163 -14.03 -2.37 8.24
CA VAL A 163 -14.52 -2.98 7.01
C VAL A 163 -16.00 -3.26 7.12
N GLY A 164 -16.80 -2.73 6.19
CA GLY A 164 -18.24 -2.95 6.10
C GLY A 164 -18.61 -4.35 5.60
N GLY A 165 -19.90 -4.67 5.67
CA GLY A 165 -20.41 -5.95 5.17
C GLY A 165 -20.30 -6.15 3.65
N ASP A 166 -19.99 -5.10 2.91
CA ASP A 166 -19.68 -5.10 1.49
C ASP A 166 -18.17 -5.24 1.20
N HIS A 167 -17.38 -5.60 2.21
CA HIS A 167 -15.93 -5.75 2.20
C HIS A 167 -15.15 -4.47 1.83
N ARG A 168 -15.80 -3.30 1.92
CA ARG A 168 -15.13 -2.01 1.71
C ARG A 168 -14.67 -1.44 3.05
N ILE A 169 -13.48 -0.85 3.05
CA ILE A 169 -13.01 -0.06 4.18
C ILE A 169 -13.91 1.18 4.27
N GLN A 170 -14.45 1.47 5.44
CA GLN A 170 -15.27 2.67 5.69
C GLN A 170 -14.43 3.76 6.35
N GLU A 171 -13.66 3.38 7.35
CA GLU A 171 -12.80 4.25 8.12
C GLU A 171 -11.49 3.53 8.45
N PHE A 172 -10.47 4.27 8.82
CA PHE A 172 -9.21 3.68 9.27
C PHE A 172 -8.53 4.53 10.33
N VAL A 173 -7.67 3.88 11.11
CA VAL A 173 -6.71 4.50 11.99
C VAL A 173 -5.33 4.04 11.60
N TYR A 174 -4.46 4.99 11.31
CA TYR A 174 -3.04 4.72 11.03
C TYR A 174 -2.18 5.20 12.19
N HIS A 175 -1.29 4.33 12.63
CA HIS A 175 -0.26 4.62 13.61
C HIS A 175 1.11 4.52 12.94
N GLY A 176 1.81 5.65 12.86
CA GLY A 176 3.15 5.70 12.26
C GLY A 176 4.20 5.07 13.15
N GLY A 177 5.00 4.15 12.61
CA GLY A 177 6.03 3.42 13.34
C GLY A 177 7.26 4.27 13.78
N GLY A 178 7.38 5.48 13.26
CA GLY A 178 8.39 6.47 13.70
C GLY A 178 9.85 6.21 13.27
N SER A 179 10.13 5.13 12.54
CA SER A 179 11.50 4.75 12.14
C SER A 179 11.87 5.13 10.69
N GLY A 180 10.95 5.72 9.93
CA GLY A 180 11.21 6.12 8.54
C GLY A 180 11.88 7.49 8.40
N THR A 181 12.59 7.71 7.29
CA THR A 181 13.20 8.99 6.93
C THR A 181 12.19 10.07 6.51
N GLN A 182 10.97 9.68 6.18
CA GLN A 182 9.89 10.60 5.80
C GLN A 182 9.12 11.09 7.03
N LYS A 183 8.80 12.40 7.05
CA LYS A 183 7.87 12.95 8.03
C LYS A 183 6.47 12.41 7.74
N ARG A 184 6.02 11.46 8.54
CA ARG A 184 4.66 10.90 8.52
C ARG A 184 3.91 11.33 9.78
N PRO A 185 2.57 11.47 9.73
CA PRO A 185 1.80 11.64 10.95
C PRO A 185 2.01 10.46 11.88
N LYS A 186 1.99 10.70 13.19
CA LYS A 186 2.00 9.63 14.19
C LYS A 186 0.64 8.95 14.28
N LEU A 187 -0.41 9.74 14.08
CA LEU A 187 -1.79 9.28 14.10
C LEU A 187 -2.57 9.93 12.95
N LEU A 188 -3.18 9.11 12.12
CA LEU A 188 -4.11 9.56 11.09
C LEU A 188 -5.41 8.79 11.26
N VAL A 189 -6.53 9.50 11.43
CA VAL A 189 -7.86 8.92 11.52
C VAL A 189 -8.70 9.53 10.41
N ALA A 190 -9.19 8.73 9.48
CA ALA A 190 -9.93 9.24 8.33
C ALA A 190 -10.94 8.24 7.78
N THR A 191 -11.84 8.75 6.96
CA THR A 191 -12.75 7.95 6.13
C THR A 191 -11.98 7.29 4.99
N TRP A 192 -12.55 6.22 4.44
CA TRP A 192 -12.11 5.57 3.21
C TRP A 192 -13.33 5.49 2.29
N ALA A 193 -13.47 6.47 1.39
CA ALA A 193 -14.74 6.76 0.74
C ALA A 193 -14.60 6.99 -0.78
N GLU A 194 -15.74 7.31 -1.42
CA GLU A 194 -15.82 7.60 -2.85
C GLU A 194 -15.22 6.47 -3.71
N TYR A 195 -15.75 5.27 -3.49
CA TYR A 195 -15.33 4.09 -4.23
C TYR A 195 -15.75 4.16 -5.70
N LYS A 196 -14.79 3.94 -6.58
CA LYS A 196 -14.96 3.93 -8.03
C LYS A 196 -14.32 2.71 -8.66
N LYS A 197 -14.85 2.27 -9.80
CA LYS A 197 -14.25 1.22 -10.62
C LYS A 197 -13.44 1.82 -11.76
N ALA A 198 -12.15 1.45 -11.82
CA ALA A 198 -11.28 1.70 -12.97
C ALA A 198 -10.93 0.36 -13.62
N GLY A 199 -11.62 -0.01 -14.70
CA GLY A 199 -11.54 -1.36 -15.24
C GLY A 199 -11.90 -2.41 -14.19
N PRO A 200 -11.01 -3.40 -13.92
CA PRO A 200 -11.26 -4.44 -12.92
C PRO A 200 -10.98 -3.97 -11.48
N LEU A 201 -10.39 -2.81 -11.27
CA LEU A 201 -9.96 -2.35 -9.94
C LEU A 201 -11.06 -1.57 -9.24
N LEU A 202 -11.28 -1.86 -7.96
CA LEU A 202 -12.07 -1.05 -7.05
C LEU A 202 -11.13 -0.13 -6.26
N ILE A 203 -11.34 1.19 -6.37
CA ILE A 203 -10.45 2.21 -5.82
C ILE A 203 -11.25 3.19 -4.98
N SER A 204 -10.83 3.45 -3.75
CA SER A 204 -11.32 4.56 -2.95
C SER A 204 -10.56 5.83 -3.35
N THR A 205 -11.29 6.93 -3.54
CA THR A 205 -10.71 8.15 -4.10
C THR A 205 -10.74 9.35 -3.16
N ASP A 206 -11.33 9.24 -1.96
CA ASP A 206 -11.38 10.35 -0.99
C ASP A 206 -11.22 9.86 0.46
N HIS A 207 -10.33 10.50 1.20
CA HIS A 207 -10.00 10.17 2.58
C HIS A 207 -9.94 11.46 3.39
N ARG A 208 -10.93 11.67 4.27
CA ARG A 208 -11.08 12.88 5.08
C ARG A 208 -11.01 12.57 6.55
N GLY A 209 -10.27 13.36 7.30
CA GLY A 209 -10.13 13.18 8.73
C GLY A 209 -9.13 14.11 9.37
N THR A 210 -8.30 13.57 10.26
CA THR A 210 -7.27 14.35 10.97
C THR A 210 -5.94 13.62 10.98
N ALA A 211 -4.86 14.38 10.80
CA ALA A 211 -3.48 13.94 10.96
C ALA A 211 -2.89 14.66 12.18
N ASP A 212 -2.53 13.91 13.23
CA ASP A 212 -2.07 14.46 14.51
C ASP A 212 -3.00 15.55 15.07
N GLY A 213 -4.32 15.33 14.91
CA GLY A 213 -5.37 16.27 15.36
C GLY A 213 -5.66 17.44 14.40
N THR A 214 -4.90 17.62 13.34
CA THR A 214 -5.10 18.68 12.35
C THR A 214 -5.97 18.14 11.20
N PRO A 215 -7.00 18.87 10.73
CA PRO A 215 -7.78 18.45 9.57
C PRO A 215 -6.90 18.13 8.37
N ALA A 216 -7.17 16.98 7.76
CA ALA A 216 -6.42 16.49 6.62
C ALA A 216 -7.34 15.80 5.60
N ARG A 217 -7.00 15.95 4.33
CA ARG A 217 -7.66 15.23 3.23
C ARG A 217 -6.62 14.74 2.24
N VAL A 218 -6.65 13.45 1.96
CA VAL A 218 -5.95 12.81 0.85
C VAL A 218 -6.98 12.39 -0.17
N PHE A 219 -6.75 12.69 -1.46
CA PHE A 219 -7.67 12.26 -2.50
C PHE A 219 -6.95 11.93 -3.81
N LEU A 220 -7.57 11.06 -4.59
CA LEU A 220 -7.10 10.64 -5.91
C LEU A 220 -8.01 11.23 -6.98
N SER A 221 -7.44 11.89 -7.98
CA SER A 221 -8.14 12.36 -9.17
C SER A 221 -7.54 11.74 -10.43
N ASP A 222 -8.27 11.86 -11.53
CA ASP A 222 -7.84 11.42 -12.87
C ASP A 222 -7.40 9.94 -12.93
N VAL A 223 -8.04 9.13 -12.07
CA VAL A 223 -7.72 7.70 -12.02
C VAL A 223 -8.24 7.00 -13.26
N SER A 224 -7.35 6.33 -13.97
CA SER A 224 -7.68 5.54 -15.15
C SER A 224 -6.73 4.37 -15.31
N VAL A 225 -7.22 3.31 -15.95
CA VAL A 225 -6.41 2.13 -16.25
C VAL A 225 -6.49 1.78 -17.73
N LYS A 226 -5.45 1.15 -18.22
CA LYS A 226 -5.41 0.49 -19.53
C LYS A 226 -5.19 -0.99 -19.30
N VAL A 227 -5.99 -1.81 -19.96
CA VAL A 227 -5.92 -3.27 -19.81
C VAL A 227 -5.41 -3.91 -21.10
N THR A 228 -4.83 -5.09 -20.98
CA THR A 228 -4.33 -5.90 -22.11
C THR A 228 -5.40 -6.06 -23.17
N GLY A 229 -5.02 -5.77 -24.42
CA GLY A 229 -5.92 -5.88 -25.57
C GLY A 229 -6.89 -4.70 -25.75
N SER A 230 -6.78 -3.63 -24.97
CA SER A 230 -7.56 -2.41 -25.13
C SER A 230 -6.65 -1.23 -25.42
N ASP A 231 -6.96 -0.47 -26.47
CA ASP A 231 -6.28 0.81 -26.76
C ASP A 231 -6.83 2.00 -25.96
N SER A 232 -7.97 1.81 -25.31
CA SER A 232 -8.68 2.88 -24.60
C SER A 232 -8.38 2.87 -23.11
N TRP A 233 -8.32 4.08 -22.53
CA TRP A 233 -8.29 4.26 -21.09
C TRP A 233 -9.70 4.10 -20.49
N MET A 234 -9.78 3.37 -19.38
CA MET A 234 -10.99 3.20 -18.57
C MET A 234 -10.88 4.12 -17.36
N ASN A 235 -11.62 5.22 -17.39
CA ASN A 235 -11.65 6.18 -16.27
C ASN A 235 -12.42 5.59 -15.08
N ALA A 236 -12.00 5.96 -13.88
CA ALA A 236 -12.71 5.61 -12.65
C ALA A 236 -14.07 6.31 -12.58
N GLN A 237 -15.16 5.55 -12.35
CA GLN A 237 -16.54 6.00 -12.25
C GLN A 237 -17.35 5.17 -11.24
#